data_bb4454a28be9e1b20284b1369c6dfe81
#
_entry.id   bb4454a28be9e1b20284b1369c6dfe81
#
_cell.length_a   1.000
_cell.length_b   1.000
_cell.length_c   1.000
_cell.angle_alpha   90.00
_cell.angle_beta   90.00
_cell.angle_gamma   90.00
#
_symmetry.space_group_name_H-M   'P 1'
#
loop_
_entity.id
_entity.type
_entity.pdbx_description
1 polymer ?
#
loop_
_entity_poly.entity_id
_entity_poly.type
_entity_poly.pdbx_seq_one_letter_code
_entity_poly.pdbx_strand_id
1 'polypeptide(L)'
;MPFVYILRCGDGSFYTGIAKDLDARIRQHEAGRGARYTRAHLPVSLAWSRRLRTWKQAMREELRIKQLRRRDKDALIAKQTPRE
;
A
#
# COMPACT_ATOMS: atom_id res chain seq x y z
N MET A 1 -8.72 -3.40 13.16
CA MET A 1 -8.18 -2.10 12.76
C MET A 1 -7.67 -2.17 11.33
N PRO A 2 -8.13 -1.29 10.46
CA PRO A 2 -7.72 -1.36 9.07
C PRO A 2 -6.33 -0.78 8.85
N PHE A 3 -5.77 -1.13 7.71
CA PHE A 3 -4.45 -0.65 7.27
C PHE A 3 -4.59 0.11 5.96
N VAL A 4 -3.80 1.17 5.84
CA VAL A 4 -3.49 1.76 4.54
C VAL A 4 -2.09 1.26 4.18
N TYR A 5 -1.89 0.90 2.92
CA TYR A 5 -0.61 0.34 2.51
C TYR A 5 -0.21 0.86 1.13
N ILE A 6 1.09 0.83 0.89
CA ILE A 6 1.66 1.12 -0.43
C ILE A 6 2.44 -0.10 -0.87
N LEU A 7 2.15 -0.59 -2.07
CA LEU A 7 2.92 -1.66 -2.69
C LEU A 7 3.82 -1.07 -3.75
N ARG A 8 5.05 -1.61 -3.81
CA ARG A 8 5.95 -1.32 -4.93
C ARG A 8 5.75 -2.41 -5.96
N CYS A 9 5.45 -2.01 -7.19
CA CYS A 9 5.18 -2.92 -8.28
C CYS A 9 6.42 -3.22 -9.09
N GLY A 10 6.33 -4.23 -9.95
CA GLY A 10 7.48 -4.70 -10.71
C GLY A 10 8.10 -3.67 -11.64
N ASP A 11 7.29 -2.71 -12.10
CA ASP A 11 7.78 -1.62 -12.95
C ASP A 11 8.26 -0.41 -12.14
N GLY A 12 8.31 -0.53 -10.80
CA GLY A 12 8.73 0.55 -9.93
C GLY A 12 7.62 1.51 -9.53
N SER A 13 6.41 1.33 -10.03
CA SER A 13 5.28 2.18 -9.66
C SER A 13 4.75 1.80 -8.29
N PHE A 14 3.88 2.64 -7.74
CA PHE A 14 3.27 2.41 -6.43
C PHE A 14 1.78 2.20 -6.57
N TYR A 15 1.25 1.32 -5.73
CA TYR A 15 -0.18 1.10 -5.60
C TYR A 15 -0.58 1.32 -4.14
N THR A 16 -1.61 2.14 -3.90
CA THR A 16 -2.09 2.43 -2.56
C THR A 16 -3.47 1.79 -2.36
N GLY A 17 -3.65 1.11 -1.23
CA GLY A 17 -4.92 0.48 -0.93
C GLY A 17 -5.18 0.44 0.56
N ILE A 18 -6.34 -0.12 0.92
CA ILE A 18 -6.72 -0.34 2.32
C ILE A 18 -7.21 -1.77 2.49
N ALA A 19 -7.02 -2.31 3.68
CA ALA A 19 -7.43 -3.67 3.98
C ALA A 19 -7.62 -3.85 5.48
N LYS A 20 -8.53 -4.74 5.86
CA LYS A 20 -8.68 -5.12 7.26
C LYS A 20 -7.59 -6.11 7.67
N ASP A 21 -7.30 -7.07 6.81
CA ASP A 21 -6.26 -8.06 7.02
C ASP A 21 -5.15 -7.79 6.01
N LEU A 22 -4.10 -7.11 6.47
CA LEU A 22 -3.02 -6.68 5.59
C LEU A 22 -2.31 -7.87 4.94
N ASP A 23 -1.93 -8.86 5.75
CA ASP A 23 -1.16 -9.99 5.23
C ASP A 23 -1.95 -10.77 4.18
N ALA A 24 -3.23 -11.00 4.44
CA ALA A 24 -4.08 -11.72 3.49
C ALA A 24 -4.21 -10.92 2.19
N ARG A 25 -4.37 -9.61 2.29
CA ARG A 25 -4.52 -8.78 1.10
C ARG A 25 -3.25 -8.74 0.28
N ILE A 26 -2.09 -8.67 0.94
CA ILE A 26 -0.82 -8.70 0.23
C ILE A 26 -0.65 -10.02 -0.51
N ARG A 27 -0.99 -11.13 0.13
CA ARG A 27 -0.91 -12.44 -0.53
C ARG A 27 -1.81 -12.50 -1.76
N GLN A 28 -2.99 -11.89 -1.69
CA GLN A 28 -3.88 -11.82 -2.85
C GLN A 28 -3.23 -11.04 -3.99
N HIS A 29 -2.62 -9.90 -3.68
CA HIS A 29 -1.93 -9.12 -4.70
C HIS A 29 -0.79 -9.90 -5.32
N GLU A 30 0.01 -10.56 -4.49
CA GLU A 30 1.16 -11.33 -4.97
C GLU A 30 0.73 -12.50 -5.86
N ALA A 31 -0.43 -13.06 -5.58
CA ALA A 31 -0.97 -14.17 -6.34
C ALA A 31 -1.68 -13.73 -7.63
N GLY A 32 -1.73 -12.42 -7.89
CA GLY A 32 -2.40 -11.91 -9.07
C GLY A 32 -3.91 -11.87 -8.94
N ARG A 33 -4.42 -11.88 -7.71
CA ARG A 33 -5.87 -11.84 -7.46
C ARG A 33 -6.32 -10.56 -6.78
N GLY A 34 -5.42 -9.59 -6.65
CA GLY A 34 -5.74 -8.33 -6.03
C GLY A 34 -6.38 -7.37 -7.02
N ALA A 35 -5.97 -6.11 -6.96
CA ALA A 35 -6.48 -5.10 -7.87
C ALA A 35 -5.99 -5.37 -9.29
N ARG A 36 -6.75 -4.85 -10.26
CA ARG A 36 -6.36 -4.99 -11.66
C ARG A 36 -4.98 -4.39 -11.90
N TYR A 37 -4.70 -3.25 -11.29
CA TYR A 37 -3.42 -2.59 -11.47
C TYR A 37 -2.25 -3.47 -11.03
N THR A 38 -2.33 -4.03 -9.82
CA THR A 38 -1.24 -4.85 -9.29
C THR A 38 -1.08 -6.13 -10.08
N ARG A 39 -2.20 -6.69 -10.55
CA ARG A 39 -2.17 -7.90 -11.36
C ARG A 39 -1.39 -7.69 -12.66
N ALA A 40 -1.48 -6.49 -13.21
CA ALA A 40 -0.78 -6.16 -14.45
C ALA A 40 0.68 -5.76 -14.22
N HIS A 41 1.10 -5.57 -12.97
CA HIS A 41 2.43 -5.03 -12.65
C HIS A 41 3.16 -5.86 -11.60
N LEU A 42 2.96 -7.18 -11.64
CA LEU A 42 3.67 -8.09 -10.75
C LEU A 42 5.17 -8.12 -11.11
N PRO A 43 6.02 -8.46 -10.18
CA PRO A 43 5.74 -8.79 -8.79
C PRO A 43 5.50 -7.54 -7.94
N VAL A 44 4.85 -7.71 -6.80
CA VAL A 44 4.61 -6.60 -5.89
C VAL A 44 5.20 -6.93 -4.53
N SER A 45 5.58 -5.89 -3.80
CA SER A 45 6.07 -6.03 -2.44
C SER A 45 5.56 -4.88 -1.60
N LEU A 46 5.43 -5.14 -0.29
CA LEU A 46 4.96 -4.11 0.63
C LEU A 46 6.07 -3.09 0.84
N ALA A 47 5.77 -1.82 0.54
CA ALA A 47 6.73 -0.74 0.73
C ALA A 47 6.43 0.06 2.00
N TRP A 48 5.17 0.15 2.39
CA TRP A 48 4.77 0.98 3.53
C TRP A 48 3.38 0.57 3.98
N SER A 49 3.12 0.65 5.30
CA SER A 49 1.78 0.43 5.83
C SER A 49 1.60 1.23 7.09
N ARG A 50 0.34 1.50 7.40
CA ARG A 50 -0.03 2.20 8.62
C ARG A 50 -1.37 1.69 9.11
N ARG A 51 -1.46 1.39 10.39
CA ARG A 51 -2.71 0.93 10.99
C ARG A 51 -3.52 2.13 11.48
N LEU A 52 -4.79 2.14 11.17
CA LEU A 52 -5.71 3.19 11.59
C LEU A 52 -6.77 2.59 12.50
N ARG A 53 -7.46 3.45 13.24
CA ARG A 53 -8.48 2.97 14.18
C ARG A 53 -9.76 2.56 13.48
N THR A 54 -10.17 3.32 12.47
CA THR A 54 -11.46 3.09 11.82
C THR A 54 -11.26 2.99 10.33
N TRP A 55 -12.25 2.36 9.69
CA TRP A 55 -12.28 2.27 8.23
C TRP A 55 -12.34 3.65 7.59
N LYS A 56 -13.12 4.54 8.21
CA LYS A 56 -13.26 5.90 7.69
C LYS A 56 -11.93 6.64 7.68
N GLN A 57 -11.16 6.49 8.76
CA GLN A 57 -9.82 7.10 8.81
C GLN A 57 -8.91 6.50 7.74
N ALA A 58 -9.00 5.20 7.54
CA ALA A 58 -8.20 4.53 6.52
C ALA A 58 -8.55 5.04 5.12
N MET A 59 -9.82 5.22 4.84
CA MET A 59 -10.26 5.74 3.55
C MET A 59 -9.74 7.15 3.30
N ARG A 60 -9.76 8.00 4.32
CA ARG A 60 -9.22 9.34 4.21
C ARG A 60 -7.74 9.34 3.95
N GLU A 61 -7.02 8.49 4.66
CA GLU A 61 -5.57 8.40 4.50
C GLU A 61 -5.22 7.86 3.12
N GLU A 62 -5.98 6.89 2.63
CA GLU A 62 -5.77 6.37 1.29
C GLU A 62 -5.88 7.48 0.24
N LEU A 63 -6.93 8.28 0.33
CA LEU A 63 -7.13 9.38 -0.59
C LEU A 63 -5.98 10.38 -0.52
N ARG A 64 -5.56 10.73 0.69
CA ARG A 64 -4.47 11.66 0.88
C ARG A 64 -3.19 11.16 0.23
N ILE A 65 -2.88 9.89 0.44
CA ILE A 65 -1.66 9.30 -0.10
C ILE A 65 -1.71 9.21 -1.62
N LYS A 66 -2.88 8.85 -2.17
CA LYS A 66 -3.02 8.75 -3.63
C LYS A 66 -2.76 10.09 -4.33
N GLN A 67 -2.99 11.19 -3.64
CA GLN A 67 -2.78 12.53 -4.21
C GLN A 67 -1.37 13.04 -4.03
N LEU A 68 -0.52 12.34 -3.29
CA LEU A 68 0.87 12.75 -3.11
C LEU A 68 1.66 12.56 -4.40
N ARG A 69 2.63 13.42 -4.61
CA ARG A 69 3.58 13.25 -5.70
C ARG A 69 4.47 12.05 -5.41
N ARG A 70 5.09 11.52 -6.46
CA ARG A 70 5.98 10.38 -6.32
C ARG A 70 7.05 10.60 -5.26
N ARG A 71 7.71 11.74 -5.27
CA ARG A 71 8.78 12.02 -4.31
C ARG A 71 8.25 12.09 -2.88
N ASP A 72 7.01 12.53 -2.70
CA ASP A 72 6.42 12.61 -1.37
C ASP A 72 6.06 11.20 -0.87
N LYS A 73 5.65 10.32 -1.76
CA LYS A 73 5.45 8.92 -1.41
C LYS A 73 6.78 8.26 -1.05
N ASP A 74 7.83 8.55 -1.81
CA ASP A 74 9.17 8.05 -1.49
C ASP A 74 9.62 8.52 -0.12
N ALA A 75 9.37 9.78 0.22
CA ALA A 75 9.72 10.32 1.52
C ALA A 75 8.94 9.63 2.65
N LEU A 76 7.66 9.37 2.41
CA LEU A 76 6.82 8.68 3.38
C LEU A 76 7.36 7.27 3.64
N ILE A 77 7.70 6.56 2.59
CA ILE A 77 8.26 5.22 2.70
C ILE A 77 9.59 5.24 3.44
N ALA A 78 10.43 6.22 3.14
CA ALA A 78 11.75 6.33 3.75
C ALA A 78 11.67 6.60 5.25
N LYS A 79 10.62 7.30 5.70
CA LYS A 79 10.43 7.59 7.11
C LYS A 79 10.04 6.37 7.92
N GLN A 80 9.45 5.38 7.28
CA GLN A 80 9.07 4.15 7.97
C GLN A 80 10.27 3.22 7.99
N THR A 81 11.12 3.43 8.98
CA THR A 81 12.32 2.61 9.07
C THR A 81 11.93 1.15 9.30
N PRO A 82 12.68 0.23 8.71
CA PRO A 82 12.44 -1.18 8.94
C PRO A 82 12.60 -1.53 10.41
N ARG A 83 11.81 -2.48 10.88
CA ARG A 83 11.98 -3.02 12.22
C ARG A 83 13.10 -4.02 12.20
N GLU A 84 14.02 -3.83 13.12
CA GLU A 84 15.11 -4.78 13.29
C GLU A 84 14.76 -5.86 14.25
#